data_296cf06fcfbeb2277c8a2bd508c4221a
#
_entry.id   296cf06fcfbeb2277c8a2bd508c4221a
#
_cell.length_a   1.000
_cell.length_b   1.000
_cell.length_c   1.000
_cell.angle_alpha   90.00
_cell.angle_beta   90.00
_cell.angle_gamma   90.00
#
_symmetry.space_group_name_H-M   'P 1'
#
loop_
_entity.id
_entity.type
_entity.pdbx_description
1 polymer ?
#
loop_
_entity_poly.entity_id
_entity_poly.type
_entity_poly.pdbx_seq_one_letter_code
_entity_poly.pdbx_strand_id
1 'polypeptide(L)'
;MFKTRKVVIVGAGHVGSHVALALIQSGEADDIVLIDILKEKAIGQALDLDDCVSGSLCGKNVSIRAGSYEELHDADIMVMAFGRSRRPGETRLDMFDDSIKMANEVVSHLKQVDFRGIMISISNPADIICEYIRRQMDWQPSRCFCTGTSLETYRLLRVLSKATGYSRRSIHGFCMGEHGNSSFIVWSRIFIGGKPFLQLRRERPVLAEISLEDLQTQVKKAGDIEIDGKGCTEFGIANVAKMLISAIFHDQKLVWPCSTLLRGEYGQHDVAAGVPCVIGKNSVEEILEVELTDEEQAKFAASCDILRGFLDRAASLKF
;
A
#
# COMPACT_ATOMS: atom_id res chain seq x y z
N MET A 1 27.09 -1.92 -18.53
CA MET A 1 26.96 -1.80 -17.07
C MET A 1 25.53 -2.20 -16.74
N PHE A 2 25.32 -3.08 -15.78
CA PHE A 2 23.95 -3.43 -15.36
C PHE A 2 23.34 -2.21 -14.67
N LYS A 3 22.06 -1.95 -14.92
CA LYS A 3 21.35 -0.82 -14.27
C LYS A 3 21.21 -1.10 -12.79
N THR A 4 21.59 -0.16 -11.95
CA THR A 4 21.39 -0.18 -10.49
C THR A 4 19.91 0.07 -10.21
N ARG A 5 19.29 -0.75 -9.36
CA ARG A 5 17.91 -0.59 -8.91
C ARG A 5 17.87 0.34 -7.72
N LYS A 6 17.49 1.58 -7.96
CA LYS A 6 17.47 2.65 -6.95
C LYS A 6 16.07 2.89 -6.41
N VAL A 7 15.92 2.83 -5.08
CA VAL A 7 14.68 3.12 -4.37
C VAL A 7 14.89 4.30 -3.42
N VAL A 8 14.11 5.33 -3.57
CA VAL A 8 14.10 6.48 -2.65
C VAL A 8 12.86 6.41 -1.77
N ILE A 9 13.03 6.49 -0.45
CA ILE A 9 11.95 6.41 0.53
C ILE A 9 11.79 7.77 1.20
N VAL A 10 10.64 8.40 1.00
CA VAL A 10 10.29 9.69 1.60
C VAL A 10 9.50 9.44 2.88
N GLY A 11 10.14 9.69 4.01
CA GLY A 11 9.69 9.38 5.36
C GLY A 11 10.49 8.23 5.98
N ALA A 12 11.49 8.54 6.81
CA ALA A 12 12.32 7.58 7.55
C ALA A 12 11.72 7.24 8.93
N GLY A 13 10.39 7.16 9.01
CA GLY A 13 9.65 6.70 10.19
C GLY A 13 9.64 5.17 10.32
N HIS A 14 8.78 4.65 11.21
CA HIS A 14 8.61 3.20 11.40
C HIS A 14 8.36 2.45 10.10
N VAL A 15 7.44 2.91 9.27
CA VAL A 15 7.11 2.23 8.02
C VAL A 15 8.25 2.32 7.01
N GLY A 16 8.78 3.52 6.77
CA GLY A 16 9.85 3.72 5.77
C GLY A 16 11.13 2.95 6.09
N SER A 17 11.58 2.95 7.36
CA SER A 17 12.75 2.18 7.77
C SER A 17 12.53 0.66 7.64
N HIS A 18 11.33 0.16 7.94
CA HIS A 18 11.02 -1.27 7.74
C HIS A 18 10.87 -1.65 6.26
N VAL A 19 10.44 -0.74 5.38
CA VAL A 19 10.49 -0.96 3.92
C VAL A 19 11.95 -1.11 3.48
N ALA A 20 12.84 -0.21 3.92
CA ALA A 20 14.27 -0.30 3.62
C ALA A 20 14.86 -1.62 4.13
N LEU A 21 14.58 -2.02 5.37
CA LEU A 21 15.01 -3.30 5.94
C LEU A 21 14.52 -4.50 5.12
N ALA A 22 13.25 -4.50 4.71
CA ALA A 22 12.70 -5.58 3.88
C ALA A 22 13.39 -5.67 2.51
N LEU A 23 13.73 -4.53 1.91
CA LEU A 23 14.49 -4.47 0.65
C LEU A 23 15.92 -4.98 0.81
N ILE A 24 16.62 -4.60 1.90
CA ILE A 24 17.96 -5.10 2.23
C ILE A 24 17.92 -6.62 2.39
N GLN A 25 17.03 -7.13 3.22
CA GLN A 25 16.95 -8.57 3.52
C GLN A 25 16.60 -9.42 2.30
N SER A 26 15.82 -8.90 1.37
CA SER A 26 15.43 -9.60 0.13
C SER A 26 16.38 -9.34 -1.05
N GLY A 27 17.25 -8.34 -0.97
CA GLY A 27 18.14 -7.94 -2.06
C GLY A 27 17.39 -7.39 -3.28
N GLU A 28 16.23 -6.79 -3.09
CA GLU A 28 15.42 -6.27 -4.19
C GLU A 28 15.90 -4.91 -4.72
N ALA A 29 16.59 -4.12 -3.90
CA ALA A 29 17.22 -2.88 -4.30
C ALA A 29 18.74 -2.99 -4.20
N ASP A 30 19.45 -2.21 -5.01
CA ASP A 30 20.91 -2.11 -4.98
C ASP A 30 21.35 -0.79 -4.30
N ASP A 31 20.53 0.26 -4.38
CA ASP A 31 20.74 1.58 -3.78
C ASP A 31 19.45 2.08 -3.13
N ILE A 32 19.49 2.38 -1.84
CA ILE A 32 18.37 2.85 -1.06
C ILE A 32 18.71 4.22 -0.45
N VAL A 33 17.84 5.21 -0.67
CA VAL A 33 18.01 6.54 -0.10
C VAL A 33 16.83 6.85 0.83
N LEU A 34 17.13 7.28 2.04
CA LEU A 34 16.14 7.73 3.01
C LEU A 34 16.07 9.26 3.04
N ILE A 35 14.87 9.80 2.88
CA ILE A 35 14.59 11.24 3.02
C ILE A 35 13.64 11.44 4.20
N ASP A 36 13.95 12.36 5.10
CA ASP A 36 13.04 12.77 6.17
C ASP A 36 13.23 14.27 6.43
N ILE A 37 12.18 14.94 6.87
CA ILE A 37 12.25 16.34 7.30
C ILE A 37 13.22 16.50 8.46
N LEU A 38 13.34 15.49 9.31
CA LEU A 38 14.33 15.38 10.37
C LEU A 38 15.57 14.66 9.81
N LYS A 39 16.50 15.42 9.23
CA LYS A 39 17.72 14.90 8.60
C LYS A 39 18.51 13.95 9.49
N GLU A 40 18.69 14.29 10.76
CA GLU A 40 19.42 13.46 11.74
C GLU A 40 18.73 12.08 11.94
N LYS A 41 17.42 12.04 11.87
CA LYS A 41 16.67 10.78 11.92
C LYS A 41 16.94 9.92 10.68
N ALA A 42 16.93 10.50 9.47
CA ALA A 42 17.26 9.77 8.25
C ALA A 42 18.69 9.23 8.31
N ILE A 43 19.66 10.02 8.82
CA ILE A 43 21.05 9.59 9.00
C ILE A 43 21.15 8.43 9.99
N GLY A 44 20.52 8.54 11.17
CA GLY A 44 20.54 7.48 12.18
C GLY A 44 19.91 6.18 11.67
N GLN A 45 18.76 6.27 10.98
CA GLN A 45 18.11 5.10 10.37
C GLN A 45 18.97 4.48 9.27
N ALA A 46 19.63 5.28 8.45
CA ALA A 46 20.48 4.76 7.39
C ALA A 46 21.69 4.01 7.94
N LEU A 47 22.33 4.54 9.01
CA LEU A 47 23.48 3.89 9.65
C LEU A 47 23.09 2.54 10.28
N ASP A 48 22.00 2.50 11.04
CA ASP A 48 21.51 1.25 11.67
C ASP A 48 21.12 0.19 10.62
N LEU A 49 20.54 0.63 9.51
CA LEU A 49 20.21 -0.25 8.39
C LEU A 49 21.46 -0.70 7.60
N ASP A 50 22.51 0.12 7.49
CA ASP A 50 23.77 -0.25 6.86
C ASP A 50 24.49 -1.34 7.65
N ASP A 51 24.42 -1.29 8.98
CA ASP A 51 24.92 -2.39 9.84
C ASP A 51 24.20 -3.72 9.51
N CYS A 52 22.89 -3.68 9.19
CA CYS A 52 22.14 -4.86 8.78
C CYS A 52 22.57 -5.46 7.44
N VAL A 53 23.16 -4.68 6.53
CA VAL A 53 23.67 -5.17 5.25
C VAL A 53 24.75 -6.23 5.48
N SER A 54 25.62 -6.02 6.49
CA SER A 54 26.72 -6.94 6.82
C SER A 54 26.23 -8.35 7.22
N GLY A 55 25.02 -8.46 7.79
CA GLY A 55 24.40 -9.73 8.20
C GLY A 55 23.31 -10.24 7.25
N SER A 56 23.11 -9.60 6.10
CA SER A 56 22.01 -9.94 5.19
C SER A 56 22.22 -11.29 4.51
N LEU A 57 21.22 -12.16 4.61
CA LEU A 57 21.24 -13.51 4.01
C LEU A 57 21.15 -13.50 2.49
N CYS A 58 20.76 -12.39 1.85
CA CYS A 58 20.69 -12.30 0.39
C CYS A 58 22.06 -12.21 -0.30
N GLY A 59 23.13 -12.01 0.48
CA GLY A 59 24.52 -11.93 -0.03
C GLY A 59 24.79 -10.74 -0.93
N LYS A 60 23.89 -9.74 -0.98
CA LYS A 60 24.08 -8.52 -1.76
C LYS A 60 24.62 -7.39 -0.89
N ASN A 61 25.52 -6.60 -1.47
CA ASN A 61 26.00 -5.37 -0.87
C ASN A 61 25.10 -4.22 -1.31
N VAL A 62 24.05 -3.97 -0.54
CA VAL A 62 23.09 -2.88 -0.78
C VAL A 62 23.68 -1.58 -0.24
N SER A 63 23.70 -0.53 -1.06
CA SER A 63 24.02 0.82 -0.59
C SER A 63 22.79 1.42 0.11
N ILE A 64 22.96 1.94 1.33
CA ILE A 64 21.93 2.70 2.01
C ILE A 64 22.47 3.96 2.63
N ARG A 65 21.76 5.08 2.46
CA ARG A 65 22.16 6.39 2.98
C ARG A 65 20.97 7.32 3.17
N ALA A 66 21.18 8.35 3.98
CA ALA A 66 20.32 9.53 3.97
C ALA A 66 20.62 10.39 2.73
N GLY A 67 19.60 11.06 2.20
CA GLY A 67 19.73 11.95 1.04
C GLY A 67 18.69 13.05 1.02
N SER A 68 18.55 13.68 -0.14
CA SER A 68 17.62 14.77 -0.40
C SER A 68 16.75 14.46 -1.63
N TYR A 69 15.82 15.34 -1.97
CA TYR A 69 14.91 15.12 -3.10
C TYR A 69 15.63 15.07 -4.46
N GLU A 70 16.83 15.64 -4.60
CA GLU A 70 17.66 15.53 -5.81
C GLU A 70 17.96 14.07 -6.19
N GLU A 71 18.01 13.19 -5.21
CA GLU A 71 18.22 11.74 -5.40
C GLU A 71 17.11 11.05 -6.22
N LEU A 72 15.98 11.74 -6.40
CA LEU A 72 14.87 11.23 -7.22
C LEU A 72 15.16 11.33 -8.73
N HIS A 73 16.12 12.13 -9.16
CA HIS A 73 16.42 12.34 -10.59
C HIS A 73 16.68 11.01 -11.33
N ASP A 74 17.38 10.08 -10.71
CA ASP A 74 17.73 8.79 -11.29
C ASP A 74 17.09 7.58 -10.56
N ALA A 75 16.15 7.84 -9.66
CA ALA A 75 15.44 6.79 -8.93
C ALA A 75 14.46 6.03 -9.82
N ASP A 76 14.45 4.70 -9.69
CA ASP A 76 13.47 3.84 -10.36
C ASP A 76 12.13 3.86 -9.65
N ILE A 77 12.16 3.82 -8.31
CA ILE A 77 10.96 3.81 -7.47
C ILE A 77 11.10 4.81 -6.34
N MET A 78 10.05 5.58 -6.12
CA MET A 78 9.86 6.43 -4.95
C MET A 78 8.77 5.83 -4.08
N VAL A 79 9.07 5.59 -2.80
CA VAL A 79 8.10 5.15 -1.81
C VAL A 79 7.72 6.32 -0.92
N MET A 80 6.44 6.69 -0.91
CA MET A 80 5.89 7.68 0.02
C MET A 80 5.48 7.02 1.31
N ALA A 81 6.24 7.25 2.38
CA ALA A 81 6.02 6.70 3.72
C ALA A 81 6.03 7.80 4.79
N PHE A 82 5.78 9.05 4.39
CA PHE A 82 5.65 10.16 5.33
C PHE A 82 4.31 10.10 6.06
N GLY A 83 4.30 10.63 7.26
CA GLY A 83 3.11 10.71 8.09
C GLY A 83 3.50 10.95 9.54
N ARG A 84 2.53 11.32 10.34
CA ARG A 84 2.67 11.42 11.79
C ARG A 84 1.76 10.44 12.52
N SER A 85 2.16 10.03 13.69
CA SER A 85 1.30 9.26 14.57
C SER A 85 0.11 10.10 15.04
N ARG A 86 -1.04 9.44 15.21
CA ARG A 86 -2.24 10.04 15.79
C ARG A 86 -1.95 10.47 17.24
N ARG A 87 -2.31 11.69 17.59
CA ARG A 87 -2.22 12.18 18.96
C ARG A 87 -3.45 11.77 19.75
N PRO A 88 -3.35 11.61 21.09
CA PRO A 88 -4.52 11.36 21.92
C PRO A 88 -5.59 12.45 21.73
N GLY A 89 -6.83 12.03 21.48
CA GLY A 89 -7.96 12.94 21.28
C GLY A 89 -8.16 13.46 19.86
N GLU A 90 -7.23 13.20 18.91
CA GLU A 90 -7.38 13.60 17.52
C GLU A 90 -8.39 12.72 16.78
N THR A 91 -9.15 13.35 15.90
CA THR A 91 -10.03 12.68 14.95
C THR A 91 -9.26 12.29 13.67
N ARG A 92 -9.83 11.43 12.84
CA ARG A 92 -9.30 11.16 11.49
C ARG A 92 -9.30 12.41 10.60
N LEU A 93 -10.25 13.34 10.84
CA LEU A 93 -10.33 14.60 10.10
C LEU A 93 -9.17 15.54 10.43
N ASP A 94 -8.78 15.62 11.71
CA ASP A 94 -7.63 16.45 12.11
C ASP A 94 -6.35 15.94 11.47
N MET A 95 -6.19 14.62 11.37
CA MET A 95 -5.04 14.01 10.69
C MET A 95 -5.08 14.22 9.17
N PHE A 96 -6.28 14.31 8.58
CA PHE A 96 -6.43 14.47 7.14
C PHE A 96 -5.82 15.78 6.64
N ASP A 97 -6.18 16.91 7.25
CA ASP A 97 -5.70 18.23 6.83
C ASP A 97 -4.18 18.34 6.97
N ASP A 98 -3.62 17.81 8.07
CA ASP A 98 -2.16 17.73 8.25
C ASP A 98 -1.49 16.84 7.18
N SER A 99 -2.11 15.72 6.81
CA SER A 99 -1.58 14.82 5.79
C SER A 99 -1.56 15.47 4.41
N ILE A 100 -2.61 16.23 4.04
CA ILE A 100 -2.65 16.98 2.78
C ILE A 100 -1.61 18.09 2.79
N LYS A 101 -1.43 18.80 3.92
CA LYS A 101 -0.37 19.80 4.05
C LYS A 101 1.02 19.20 3.83
N MET A 102 1.33 18.08 4.47
CA MET A 102 2.60 17.36 4.24
C MET A 102 2.74 16.91 2.78
N ALA A 103 1.66 16.41 2.16
CA ALA A 103 1.69 16.04 0.74
C ALA A 103 1.99 17.24 -0.15
N ASN A 104 1.45 18.42 0.16
CA ASN A 104 1.73 19.64 -0.58
C ASN A 104 3.17 20.12 -0.43
N GLU A 105 3.78 19.98 0.76
CA GLU A 105 5.21 20.23 0.96
C GLU A 105 6.05 19.27 0.09
N VAL A 106 5.72 17.98 0.06
CA VAL A 106 6.39 17.02 -0.81
C VAL A 106 6.23 17.38 -2.29
N VAL A 107 5.03 17.75 -2.73
CA VAL A 107 4.76 18.21 -4.11
C VAL A 107 5.65 19.41 -4.47
N SER A 108 5.87 20.36 -3.55
CA SER A 108 6.73 21.51 -3.80
C SER A 108 8.18 21.12 -4.11
N HIS A 109 8.70 20.08 -3.47
CA HIS A 109 10.02 19.51 -3.77
C HIS A 109 10.00 18.71 -5.09
N LEU A 110 8.96 17.90 -5.33
CA LEU A 110 8.84 17.10 -6.55
C LEU A 110 8.80 17.98 -7.82
N LYS A 111 8.20 19.16 -7.75
CA LYS A 111 8.17 20.14 -8.87
C LYS A 111 9.56 20.68 -9.23
N GLN A 112 10.56 20.52 -8.36
CA GLN A 112 11.92 20.99 -8.58
C GLN A 112 12.84 19.88 -9.12
N VAL A 113 12.34 18.62 -9.20
CA VAL A 113 13.14 17.45 -9.60
C VAL A 113 12.45 16.75 -10.77
N ASP A 114 13.23 16.40 -11.81
CA ASP A 114 12.72 15.60 -12.95
C ASP A 114 12.66 14.09 -12.56
N PHE A 115 11.73 13.74 -11.68
CA PHE A 115 11.49 12.35 -11.33
C PHE A 115 10.70 11.64 -12.43
N ARG A 116 11.25 10.56 -12.98
CA ARG A 116 10.67 9.76 -14.07
C ARG A 116 10.28 8.34 -13.67
N GLY A 117 10.57 7.93 -12.45
CA GLY A 117 10.28 6.61 -11.92
C GLY A 117 8.81 6.40 -11.54
N ILE A 118 8.57 5.35 -10.80
CA ILE A 118 7.25 4.93 -10.30
C ILE A 118 7.10 5.36 -8.84
N MET A 119 5.98 5.99 -8.50
CA MET A 119 5.63 6.31 -7.11
C MET A 119 4.72 5.23 -6.53
N ILE A 120 5.10 4.68 -5.37
CA ILE A 120 4.25 3.82 -4.53
C ILE A 120 3.95 4.56 -3.23
N SER A 121 2.69 4.86 -2.96
CA SER A 121 2.30 5.54 -1.72
C SER A 121 1.82 4.56 -0.65
N ILE A 122 2.28 4.79 0.58
CA ILE A 122 1.82 4.11 1.81
C ILE A 122 1.28 5.15 2.80
N SER A 123 1.53 6.44 2.54
CA SER A 123 1.15 7.55 3.41
C SER A 123 -0.36 7.69 3.53
N ASN A 124 -0.87 7.73 4.76
CA ASN A 124 -2.30 7.79 5.05
C ASN A 124 -2.86 9.22 5.07
N PRO A 125 -4.12 9.38 4.59
CA PRO A 125 -5.02 8.39 3.97
C PRO A 125 -4.55 8.00 2.56
N ALA A 126 -4.24 6.69 2.39
CA ALA A 126 -3.38 6.22 1.30
C ALA A 126 -3.93 6.52 -0.10
N ASP A 127 -5.22 6.23 -0.35
CA ASP A 127 -5.87 6.45 -1.63
C ASP A 127 -5.86 7.94 -2.00
N ILE A 128 -6.14 8.79 -1.02
CA ILE A 128 -6.27 10.24 -1.20
C ILE A 128 -4.91 10.91 -1.44
N ILE A 129 -3.92 10.59 -0.60
CA ILE A 129 -2.57 11.17 -0.73
C ILE A 129 -1.95 10.83 -2.09
N CYS A 130 -2.09 9.58 -2.52
CA CYS A 130 -1.59 9.13 -3.81
C CYS A 130 -2.22 9.90 -4.97
N GLU A 131 -3.55 9.97 -5.00
CA GLU A 131 -4.29 10.64 -6.07
C GLU A 131 -4.11 12.17 -6.00
N TYR A 132 -4.02 12.76 -4.80
CA TYR A 132 -3.71 14.18 -4.63
C TYR A 132 -2.35 14.53 -5.25
N ILE A 133 -1.29 13.80 -4.91
CA ILE A 133 0.05 14.04 -5.47
C ILE A 133 0.03 13.85 -6.98
N ARG A 134 -0.61 12.77 -7.47
CA ARG A 134 -0.74 12.53 -8.92
C ARG A 134 -1.36 13.72 -9.65
N ARG A 135 -2.47 14.26 -9.13
CA ARG A 135 -3.16 15.43 -9.72
C ARG A 135 -2.30 16.68 -9.68
N GLN A 136 -1.63 16.96 -8.55
CA GLN A 136 -0.75 18.13 -8.40
C GLN A 136 0.47 18.11 -9.33
N MET A 137 0.93 16.90 -9.69
CA MET A 137 2.08 16.67 -10.57
C MET A 137 1.69 16.44 -12.03
N ASP A 138 0.39 16.37 -12.33
CA ASP A 138 -0.14 16.00 -13.65
C ASP A 138 0.46 14.68 -14.19
N TRP A 139 0.65 13.72 -13.31
CA TRP A 139 1.23 12.43 -13.69
C TRP A 139 0.19 11.47 -14.26
N GLN A 140 0.64 10.66 -15.22
CA GLN A 140 -0.18 9.55 -15.70
C GLN A 140 -0.45 8.53 -14.59
N PRO A 141 -1.66 7.95 -14.50
CA PRO A 141 -2.01 6.96 -13.49
C PRO A 141 -1.06 5.74 -13.45
N SER A 142 -0.50 5.35 -14.61
CA SER A 142 0.49 4.29 -14.69
C SER A 142 1.80 4.58 -13.96
N ARG A 143 2.05 5.84 -13.54
CA ARG A 143 3.27 6.22 -12.82
C ARG A 143 3.12 6.21 -11.30
N CYS A 144 1.91 6.09 -10.79
CA CYS A 144 1.68 6.17 -9.35
C CYS A 144 0.47 5.34 -8.94
N PHE A 145 0.63 4.66 -7.83
CA PHE A 145 -0.44 3.92 -7.17
C PHE A 145 -0.14 3.84 -5.66
N CYS A 146 -1.11 3.46 -4.87
CA CYS A 146 -0.88 3.19 -3.46
C CYS A 146 -1.17 1.73 -3.11
N THR A 147 -0.69 1.32 -1.96
CA THR A 147 -0.89 -0.04 -1.46
C THR A 147 -2.37 -0.40 -1.27
N GLY A 148 -3.26 0.60 -1.12
CA GLY A 148 -4.69 0.39 -1.03
C GLY A 148 -5.06 -0.72 -0.06
N THR A 149 -5.89 -1.65 -0.50
CA THR A 149 -6.37 -2.78 0.30
C THR A 149 -5.41 -3.99 0.35
N SER A 150 -4.14 -3.81 -0.02
CA SER A 150 -3.12 -4.87 0.04
C SER A 150 -2.93 -5.44 1.45
N LEU A 151 -2.85 -4.56 2.46
CA LEU A 151 -2.64 -5.00 3.85
C LEU A 151 -3.90 -5.65 4.42
N GLU A 152 -5.08 -5.14 4.10
CA GLU A 152 -6.37 -5.78 4.43
C GLU A 152 -6.43 -7.19 3.84
N THR A 153 -5.90 -7.37 2.63
CA THR A 153 -5.80 -8.68 2.00
C THR A 153 -4.86 -9.62 2.74
N TYR A 154 -3.69 -9.15 3.22
CA TYR A 154 -2.83 -9.96 4.08
C TYR A 154 -3.54 -10.35 5.38
N ARG A 155 -4.29 -9.43 5.98
CA ARG A 155 -5.11 -9.69 7.18
C ARG A 155 -6.20 -10.71 6.90
N LEU A 156 -6.88 -10.61 5.76
CA LEU A 156 -7.86 -11.58 5.29
C LEU A 156 -7.26 -13.00 5.17
N LEU A 157 -6.12 -13.14 4.49
CA LEU A 157 -5.44 -14.43 4.35
C LEU A 157 -5.05 -15.03 5.72
N ARG A 158 -4.60 -14.18 6.66
CA ARG A 158 -4.30 -14.59 8.04
C ARG A 158 -5.53 -15.06 8.79
N VAL A 159 -6.62 -14.31 8.72
CA VAL A 159 -7.87 -14.60 9.45
C VAL A 159 -8.51 -15.87 8.90
N LEU A 160 -8.61 -16.00 7.58
CA LEU A 160 -9.13 -17.21 6.93
C LEU A 160 -8.27 -18.46 7.22
N SER A 161 -6.95 -18.32 7.18
CA SER A 161 -6.05 -19.43 7.52
C SER A 161 -6.29 -19.94 8.94
N LYS A 162 -6.45 -19.02 9.91
CA LYS A 162 -6.75 -19.39 11.31
C LYS A 162 -8.12 -20.04 11.46
N ALA A 163 -9.13 -19.52 10.77
CA ALA A 163 -10.50 -20.01 10.89
C ALA A 163 -10.72 -21.36 10.17
N THR A 164 -9.98 -21.62 9.10
CA THR A 164 -10.20 -22.81 8.25
C THR A 164 -9.14 -23.89 8.44
N GLY A 165 -8.00 -23.57 9.05
CA GLY A 165 -6.85 -24.47 9.16
C GLY A 165 -6.03 -24.62 7.88
N TYR A 166 -6.40 -23.99 6.77
CA TYR A 166 -5.65 -24.04 5.51
C TYR A 166 -4.48 -23.09 5.49
N SER A 167 -3.41 -23.45 4.78
CA SER A 167 -2.26 -22.58 4.55
C SER A 167 -2.68 -21.29 3.84
N ARG A 168 -2.13 -20.14 4.26
CA ARG A 168 -2.32 -18.85 3.57
C ARG A 168 -1.97 -18.92 2.08
N ARG A 169 -1.00 -19.77 1.71
CA ARG A 169 -0.59 -19.96 0.30
C ARG A 169 -1.63 -20.67 -0.57
N SER A 170 -2.58 -21.34 0.06
CA SER A 170 -3.68 -22.04 -0.63
C SER A 170 -4.96 -21.23 -0.68
N ILE A 171 -4.98 -20.06 -0.05
CA ILE A 171 -6.12 -19.14 0.00
C ILE A 171 -5.88 -18.02 -1.01
N HIS A 172 -6.80 -17.83 -1.93
CA HIS A 172 -6.80 -16.77 -2.92
C HIS A 172 -8.03 -15.89 -2.72
N GLY A 173 -7.86 -14.60 -2.76
CA GLY A 173 -8.92 -13.61 -2.60
C GLY A 173 -8.36 -12.30 -2.09
N PHE A 174 -9.20 -11.28 -2.01
CA PHE A 174 -8.78 -9.92 -1.71
C PHE A 174 -9.88 -9.08 -1.08
N CYS A 175 -9.47 -7.95 -0.53
CA CYS A 175 -10.34 -6.86 -0.13
C CYS A 175 -10.34 -5.78 -1.21
N MET A 176 -11.46 -5.07 -1.36
CA MET A 176 -11.61 -3.94 -2.29
C MET A 176 -12.13 -2.68 -1.59
N GLY A 177 -12.08 -1.55 -2.31
CA GLY A 177 -12.57 -0.25 -1.87
C GLY A 177 -11.50 0.63 -1.25
N GLU A 178 -11.89 1.46 -0.31
CA GLU A 178 -11.02 2.38 0.45
C GLU A 178 -10.03 1.60 1.34
N HIS A 179 -8.79 2.07 1.44
CA HIS A 179 -7.92 1.68 2.55
C HIS A 179 -8.44 2.31 3.85
N GLY A 180 -9.47 1.73 4.43
CA GLY A 180 -10.17 2.29 5.60
C GLY A 180 -11.41 1.50 6.00
N ASN A 181 -12.36 2.21 6.63
CA ASN A 181 -13.54 1.58 7.23
C ASN A 181 -14.53 1.02 6.21
N SER A 182 -14.56 1.55 4.98
CA SER A 182 -15.45 1.09 3.92
C SER A 182 -14.87 -0.04 3.07
N SER A 183 -13.64 -0.52 3.37
CA SER A 183 -13.11 -1.71 2.73
C SER A 183 -13.98 -2.94 2.99
N PHE A 184 -14.06 -3.84 2.04
CA PHE A 184 -14.84 -5.06 2.18
C PHE A 184 -14.13 -6.26 1.55
N ILE A 185 -14.45 -7.45 2.06
CA ILE A 185 -13.95 -8.72 1.53
C ILE A 185 -14.85 -9.12 0.36
N VAL A 186 -14.26 -9.46 -0.78
CA VAL A 186 -14.99 -9.96 -1.95
C VAL A 186 -15.23 -11.47 -1.77
N TRP A 187 -16.26 -11.82 -0.99
CA TRP A 187 -16.54 -13.21 -0.61
C TRP A 187 -16.82 -14.10 -1.80
N SER A 188 -17.42 -13.56 -2.86
CA SER A 188 -17.70 -14.29 -4.10
C SER A 188 -16.43 -14.75 -4.82
N ARG A 189 -15.28 -14.11 -4.52
CA ARG A 189 -13.98 -14.36 -5.17
C ARG A 189 -12.92 -14.94 -4.22
N ILE A 190 -13.35 -15.53 -3.10
CA ILE A 190 -12.44 -16.30 -2.24
C ILE A 190 -12.40 -17.74 -2.69
N PHE A 191 -11.17 -18.26 -2.90
CA PHE A 191 -10.90 -19.63 -3.29
C PHE A 191 -9.91 -20.28 -2.34
N ILE A 192 -10.09 -21.56 -2.06
CA ILE A 192 -9.14 -22.37 -1.29
C ILE A 192 -8.79 -23.60 -2.13
N GLY A 193 -7.54 -23.72 -2.56
CA GLY A 193 -7.10 -24.80 -3.43
C GLY A 193 -7.87 -24.86 -4.77
N GLY A 194 -8.27 -23.71 -5.30
CA GLY A 194 -9.06 -23.60 -6.52
C GLY A 194 -10.57 -23.79 -6.35
N LYS A 195 -11.06 -24.14 -5.14
CA LYS A 195 -12.49 -24.32 -4.88
C LYS A 195 -13.08 -23.05 -4.23
N PRO A 196 -14.25 -22.54 -4.71
CA PRO A 196 -14.89 -21.38 -4.09
C PRO A 196 -15.16 -21.60 -2.60
N PHE A 197 -14.76 -20.63 -1.76
CA PHE A 197 -14.91 -20.76 -0.31
C PHE A 197 -16.38 -20.90 0.12
N LEU A 198 -17.28 -20.14 -0.49
CA LEU A 198 -18.72 -20.23 -0.20
C LEU A 198 -19.30 -21.61 -0.55
N GLN A 199 -18.74 -22.30 -1.56
CA GLN A 199 -19.09 -23.67 -1.86
C GLN A 199 -18.54 -24.63 -0.79
N LEU A 200 -17.28 -24.48 -0.39
CA LEU A 200 -16.68 -25.30 0.68
C LEU A 200 -17.45 -25.18 2.00
N ARG A 201 -17.96 -23.99 2.33
CA ARG A 201 -18.80 -23.78 3.50
C ARG A 201 -20.09 -24.61 3.46
N ARG A 202 -20.74 -24.72 2.30
CA ARG A 202 -21.96 -25.53 2.15
C ARG A 202 -21.71 -27.03 2.28
N GLU A 203 -20.52 -27.49 1.88
CA GLU A 203 -20.15 -28.90 1.89
C GLU A 203 -19.56 -29.37 3.22
N ARG A 204 -19.05 -28.48 4.04
CA ARG A 204 -18.34 -28.78 5.30
C ARG A 204 -18.99 -28.08 6.48
N PRO A 205 -19.73 -28.79 7.35
CA PRO A 205 -20.43 -28.18 8.49
C PRO A 205 -19.56 -27.30 9.35
N VAL A 206 -18.32 -27.71 9.65
CA VAL A 206 -17.35 -26.94 10.46
C VAL A 206 -17.05 -25.55 9.81
N LEU A 207 -17.03 -25.45 8.50
CA LEU A 207 -16.82 -24.18 7.81
C LEU A 207 -18.13 -23.37 7.71
N ALA A 208 -19.28 -24.01 7.75
CA ALA A 208 -20.57 -23.33 7.73
C ALA A 208 -20.80 -22.49 9.01
N GLU A 209 -20.23 -22.92 10.14
CA GLU A 209 -20.33 -22.23 11.42
C GLU A 209 -19.46 -20.94 11.51
N ILE A 210 -18.52 -20.75 10.57
CA ILE A 210 -17.67 -19.56 10.55
C ILE A 210 -18.51 -18.34 10.15
N SER A 211 -18.58 -17.35 11.02
CA SER A 211 -19.26 -16.08 10.73
C SER A 211 -18.42 -15.23 9.76
N LEU A 212 -18.98 -14.90 8.59
CA LEU A 212 -18.33 -14.01 7.61
C LEU A 212 -18.23 -12.58 8.15
N GLU A 213 -19.19 -12.14 8.94
CA GLU A 213 -19.20 -10.83 9.57
C GLU A 213 -18.09 -10.70 10.63
N ASP A 214 -17.89 -11.76 11.45
CA ASP A 214 -16.81 -11.79 12.44
C ASP A 214 -15.45 -11.77 11.75
N LEU A 215 -15.27 -12.49 10.64
CA LEU A 215 -14.04 -12.46 9.86
C LEU A 215 -13.78 -11.06 9.26
N GLN A 216 -14.80 -10.42 8.70
CA GLN A 216 -14.71 -9.05 8.19
C GLN A 216 -14.33 -8.08 9.31
N THR A 217 -14.93 -8.23 10.49
CA THR A 217 -14.65 -7.41 11.68
C THR A 217 -13.21 -7.61 12.17
N GLN A 218 -12.70 -8.85 12.19
CA GLN A 218 -11.30 -9.15 12.56
C GLN A 218 -10.31 -8.52 11.58
N VAL A 219 -10.61 -8.50 10.29
CA VAL A 219 -9.77 -7.83 9.29
C VAL A 219 -9.74 -6.33 9.54
N LYS A 220 -10.90 -5.70 9.74
CA LYS A 220 -11.01 -4.24 9.96
C LYS A 220 -10.34 -3.78 11.25
N LYS A 221 -10.57 -4.50 12.36
CA LYS A 221 -10.03 -4.13 13.69
C LYS A 221 -8.53 -4.44 13.87
N ALA A 222 -7.93 -5.20 12.95
CA ALA A 222 -6.53 -5.60 13.11
C ALA A 222 -5.59 -4.39 13.26
N GLY A 223 -5.81 -3.34 12.46
CA GLY A 223 -5.00 -2.12 12.52
C GLY A 223 -5.12 -1.37 13.85
N ASP A 224 -6.33 -1.27 14.40
CA ASP A 224 -6.55 -0.60 15.69
C ASP A 224 -5.85 -1.40 16.81
N ILE A 225 -5.99 -2.73 16.84
CA ILE A 225 -5.30 -3.61 17.81
C ILE A 225 -3.77 -3.46 17.72
N GLU A 226 -3.22 -3.38 16.49
CA GLU A 226 -1.78 -3.19 16.27
C GLU A 226 -1.32 -1.81 16.78
N ILE A 227 -2.09 -0.76 16.53
CA ILE A 227 -1.78 0.61 16.99
C ILE A 227 -1.88 0.71 18.51
N ASP A 228 -2.95 0.18 19.11
CA ASP A 228 -3.16 0.19 20.55
C ASP A 228 -2.08 -0.61 21.30
N GLY A 229 -1.62 -1.72 20.71
CA GLY A 229 -0.64 -2.61 21.34
C GLY A 229 0.82 -2.19 21.18
N LYS A 230 1.19 -1.54 20.05
CA LYS A 230 2.58 -1.24 19.72
C LYS A 230 2.82 0.13 19.08
N GLY A 231 1.81 0.96 18.98
CA GLY A 231 1.89 2.35 18.50
C GLY A 231 1.78 2.52 16.98
N CYS A 232 2.04 1.49 16.19
CA CYS A 232 1.97 1.57 14.72
C CYS A 232 1.84 0.21 14.05
N THR A 233 1.35 0.20 12.81
CA THR A 233 1.46 -0.92 11.87
C THR A 233 2.69 -0.69 10.99
N GLU A 234 3.60 -1.64 10.88
CA GLU A 234 4.86 -1.47 10.12
C GLU A 234 5.30 -2.73 9.35
N PHE A 235 5.39 -3.90 9.98
CA PHE A 235 5.98 -5.10 9.36
C PHE A 235 5.17 -5.62 8.16
N GLY A 236 3.84 -5.68 8.30
CA GLY A 236 2.95 -6.17 7.25
C GLY A 236 2.99 -5.29 6.02
N ILE A 237 2.89 -3.98 6.22
CA ILE A 237 2.88 -3.00 5.12
C ILE A 237 4.26 -2.87 4.46
N ALA A 238 5.35 -2.97 5.21
CA ALA A 238 6.71 -3.00 4.65
C ALA A 238 6.91 -4.20 3.72
N ASN A 239 6.38 -5.37 4.11
CA ASN A 239 6.44 -6.57 3.27
C ASN A 239 5.53 -6.46 2.03
N VAL A 240 4.38 -5.78 2.12
CA VAL A 240 3.54 -5.43 0.96
C VAL A 240 4.34 -4.56 -0.01
N ALA A 241 4.93 -3.47 0.47
CA ALA A 241 5.73 -2.57 -0.37
C ALA A 241 6.88 -3.31 -1.07
N LYS A 242 7.62 -4.13 -0.32
CA LYS A 242 8.71 -4.96 -0.88
C LYS A 242 8.19 -5.91 -1.97
N MET A 243 7.05 -6.56 -1.76
CA MET A 243 6.44 -7.44 -2.76
C MET A 243 6.07 -6.70 -4.05
N LEU A 244 5.49 -5.50 -3.93
CA LEU A 244 5.12 -4.67 -5.08
C LEU A 244 6.36 -4.16 -5.83
N ILE A 245 7.40 -3.74 -5.11
CA ILE A 245 8.70 -3.32 -5.67
C ILE A 245 9.35 -4.49 -6.42
N SER A 246 9.35 -5.68 -5.83
CA SER A 246 9.84 -6.91 -6.49
C SER A 246 9.06 -7.22 -7.77
N ALA A 247 7.73 -7.08 -7.74
CA ALA A 247 6.89 -7.30 -8.92
C ALA A 247 7.22 -6.35 -10.07
N ILE A 248 7.54 -5.09 -9.76
CA ILE A 248 7.96 -4.09 -10.74
C ILE A 248 9.36 -4.42 -11.28
N PHE A 249 10.34 -4.62 -10.42
CA PHE A 249 11.73 -4.86 -10.84
C PHE A 249 11.94 -6.14 -11.64
N HIS A 250 11.10 -7.15 -11.40
CA HIS A 250 11.19 -8.46 -12.05
C HIS A 250 10.08 -8.70 -13.10
N ASP A 251 9.28 -7.69 -13.43
CA ASP A 251 8.15 -7.78 -14.37
C ASP A 251 7.25 -9.00 -14.11
N GLN A 252 6.89 -9.22 -12.84
CA GLN A 252 6.25 -10.46 -12.41
C GLN A 252 4.80 -10.63 -12.88
N LYS A 253 4.15 -9.56 -13.35
CA LYS A 253 2.70 -9.54 -13.68
C LYS A 253 1.87 -10.05 -12.49
N LEU A 254 2.25 -9.63 -11.31
CA LEU A 254 1.58 -9.99 -10.07
C LEU A 254 0.17 -9.41 -10.05
N VAL A 255 -0.84 -10.25 -9.88
CA VAL A 255 -2.21 -9.78 -9.65
C VAL A 255 -2.38 -9.56 -8.15
N TRP A 256 -2.55 -8.30 -7.76
CA TRP A 256 -2.67 -7.93 -6.35
C TRP A 256 -3.54 -6.67 -6.17
N PRO A 257 -4.35 -6.57 -5.10
CA PRO A 257 -5.18 -5.38 -4.88
C PRO A 257 -4.32 -4.19 -4.48
N CYS A 258 -4.35 -3.17 -5.33
CA CYS A 258 -3.73 -1.87 -5.12
C CYS A 258 -4.73 -0.76 -5.46
N SER A 259 -4.54 0.44 -4.92
CA SER A 259 -5.40 1.56 -5.27
C SER A 259 -4.77 2.35 -6.43
N THR A 260 -5.54 2.48 -7.48
CA THR A 260 -5.19 3.24 -8.70
C THR A 260 -6.42 3.95 -9.24
N LEU A 261 -6.21 4.94 -10.12
CA LEU A 261 -7.30 5.72 -10.72
C LEU A 261 -8.19 4.85 -11.62
N LEU A 262 -9.49 4.85 -11.32
CA LEU A 262 -10.52 4.18 -12.11
C LEU A 262 -11.01 5.10 -13.25
N ARG A 263 -11.19 4.52 -14.43
CA ARG A 263 -11.58 5.21 -15.67
C ARG A 263 -12.79 4.59 -16.36
N GLY A 264 -13.62 3.91 -15.62
CA GLY A 264 -14.80 3.19 -16.08
C GLY A 264 -14.96 1.82 -15.43
N GLU A 265 -13.87 1.28 -14.88
CA GLU A 265 -13.87 -0.03 -14.24
C GLU A 265 -14.86 -0.03 -13.06
N TYR A 266 -15.63 -1.11 -12.96
CA TYR A 266 -16.73 -1.26 -11.99
C TYR A 266 -17.77 -0.13 -12.05
N GLY A 267 -17.88 0.57 -13.21
CA GLY A 267 -18.75 1.75 -13.38
C GLY A 267 -18.28 2.99 -12.61
N GLN A 268 -17.02 3.05 -12.19
CA GLN A 268 -16.46 4.15 -11.41
C GLN A 268 -15.49 4.99 -12.25
N HIS A 269 -15.48 6.30 -12.02
CA HIS A 269 -14.63 7.26 -12.71
C HIS A 269 -14.01 8.25 -11.72
N ASP A 270 -12.84 8.78 -12.06
CA ASP A 270 -12.15 9.89 -11.39
C ASP A 270 -11.91 9.69 -9.88
N VAL A 271 -11.79 8.44 -9.46
CA VAL A 271 -11.50 8.04 -8.08
C VAL A 271 -10.43 6.95 -8.06
N ALA A 272 -9.50 7.02 -7.13
CA ALA A 272 -8.57 5.94 -6.86
C ALA A 272 -9.13 5.07 -5.74
N ALA A 273 -9.20 3.75 -5.96
CA ALA A 273 -9.69 2.78 -5.00
C ALA A 273 -8.97 1.44 -5.14
N GLY A 274 -8.96 0.63 -4.07
CA GLY A 274 -8.35 -0.70 -4.05
C GLY A 274 -9.12 -1.68 -4.92
N VAL A 275 -8.46 -2.15 -5.98
CA VAL A 275 -8.97 -3.13 -6.96
C VAL A 275 -7.86 -4.09 -7.37
N PRO A 276 -8.17 -5.30 -7.88
CA PRO A 276 -7.16 -6.19 -8.44
C PRO A 276 -6.42 -5.54 -9.61
N CYS A 277 -5.10 -5.40 -9.47
CA CYS A 277 -4.22 -4.80 -10.47
C CYS A 277 -3.17 -5.80 -10.92
N VAL A 278 -2.82 -5.78 -12.20
CA VAL A 278 -1.65 -6.47 -12.73
C VAL A 278 -0.44 -5.56 -12.57
N ILE A 279 0.49 -5.96 -11.73
CA ILE A 279 1.71 -5.19 -11.39
C ILE A 279 2.90 -5.78 -12.14
N GLY A 280 3.53 -4.98 -12.98
CA GLY A 280 4.71 -5.33 -13.74
C GLY A 280 5.68 -4.15 -13.85
N LYS A 281 6.65 -4.25 -14.76
CA LYS A 281 7.73 -3.25 -14.92
C LYS A 281 7.24 -1.83 -15.23
N ASN A 282 6.02 -1.69 -15.74
CA ASN A 282 5.41 -0.40 -16.04
C ASN A 282 4.46 0.07 -14.92
N SER A 283 4.59 -0.47 -13.69
CA SER A 283 3.71 -0.20 -12.55
C SER A 283 2.38 -0.98 -12.65
N VAL A 284 1.23 -0.34 -12.42
CA VAL A 284 -0.09 -0.91 -12.71
C VAL A 284 -0.30 -0.90 -14.22
N GLU A 285 -0.30 -2.08 -14.82
CA GLU A 285 -0.43 -2.24 -16.27
C GLU A 285 -1.87 -2.48 -16.70
N GLU A 286 -2.67 -3.08 -15.81
CA GLU A 286 -4.06 -3.43 -16.07
C GLU A 286 -4.83 -3.46 -14.74
N ILE A 287 -6.09 -3.05 -14.75
CA ILE A 287 -7.06 -3.36 -13.70
C ILE A 287 -7.80 -4.62 -14.14
N LEU A 288 -7.61 -5.71 -13.41
CA LEU A 288 -8.29 -6.97 -13.69
C LEU A 288 -9.69 -6.92 -13.06
N GLU A 289 -10.68 -6.51 -13.86
CA GLU A 289 -12.06 -6.50 -13.38
C GLU A 289 -12.56 -7.92 -13.12
N VAL A 290 -13.02 -8.14 -11.90
CA VAL A 290 -13.70 -9.38 -11.52
C VAL A 290 -15.19 -9.12 -11.38
N GLU A 291 -16.00 -10.08 -11.73
CA GLU A 291 -17.45 -10.00 -11.54
C GLU A 291 -17.77 -9.94 -10.04
N LEU A 292 -18.49 -8.94 -9.62
CA LEU A 292 -18.98 -8.73 -8.26
C LEU A 292 -20.47 -9.10 -8.19
N THR A 293 -20.93 -9.53 -7.03
CA THR A 293 -22.37 -9.61 -6.76
C THR A 293 -22.97 -8.19 -6.64
N ASP A 294 -24.29 -8.07 -6.80
CA ASP A 294 -24.97 -6.77 -6.66
C ASP A 294 -24.67 -6.09 -5.31
N GLU A 295 -24.59 -6.89 -4.23
CA GLU A 295 -24.22 -6.38 -2.90
C GLU A 295 -22.77 -5.89 -2.84
N GLU A 296 -21.82 -6.63 -3.44
CA GLU A 296 -20.42 -6.25 -3.49
C GLU A 296 -20.22 -5.01 -4.37
N GLN A 297 -20.94 -4.91 -5.48
CA GLN A 297 -20.94 -3.73 -6.35
C GLN A 297 -21.46 -2.50 -5.63
N ALA A 298 -22.55 -2.63 -4.87
CA ALA A 298 -23.08 -1.55 -4.06
C ALA A 298 -22.10 -1.09 -2.96
N LYS A 299 -21.41 -2.02 -2.30
CA LYS A 299 -20.36 -1.72 -1.31
C LYS A 299 -19.20 -0.98 -1.96
N PHE A 300 -18.78 -1.41 -3.16
CA PHE A 300 -17.70 -0.77 -3.88
C PHE A 300 -18.06 0.66 -4.29
N ALA A 301 -19.25 0.87 -4.85
CA ALA A 301 -19.75 2.19 -5.20
C ALA A 301 -19.80 3.14 -3.99
N ALA A 302 -20.35 2.68 -2.86
CA ALA A 302 -20.39 3.47 -1.62
C ALA A 302 -18.97 3.82 -1.11
N SER A 303 -18.02 2.90 -1.22
CA SER A 303 -16.62 3.15 -0.85
C SER A 303 -15.97 4.21 -1.77
N CYS A 304 -16.23 4.16 -3.07
CA CYS A 304 -15.76 5.16 -4.03
C CYS A 304 -16.37 6.55 -3.75
N ASP A 305 -17.63 6.63 -3.34
CA ASP A 305 -18.29 7.90 -3.00
C ASP A 305 -17.64 8.56 -1.77
N ILE A 306 -17.27 7.77 -0.76
CA ILE A 306 -16.51 8.25 0.40
C ILE A 306 -15.17 8.85 -0.05
N LEU A 307 -14.44 8.14 -0.90
CA LEU A 307 -13.16 8.59 -1.43
C LEU A 307 -13.28 9.89 -2.24
N ARG A 308 -14.32 10.03 -3.09
CA ARG A 308 -14.59 11.29 -3.82
C ARG A 308 -14.81 12.46 -2.86
N GLY A 309 -15.62 12.28 -1.81
CA GLY A 309 -15.84 13.32 -0.81
C GLY A 309 -14.55 13.81 -0.15
N PHE A 310 -13.60 12.91 0.14
CA PHE A 310 -12.29 13.28 0.67
C PHE A 310 -11.40 13.95 -0.38
N LEU A 311 -11.43 13.52 -1.64
CA LEU A 311 -10.68 14.17 -2.73
C LEU A 311 -11.17 15.58 -3.00
N ASP A 312 -12.49 15.81 -2.97
CA ASP A 312 -13.09 17.14 -3.11
C ASP A 312 -12.70 18.06 -1.94
N ARG A 313 -12.69 17.52 -0.72
CA ARG A 313 -12.17 18.24 0.45
C ARG A 313 -10.70 18.58 0.27
N ALA A 314 -9.85 17.64 -0.14
CA ALA A 314 -8.43 17.90 -0.37
C ALA A 314 -8.21 19.00 -1.40
N ALA A 315 -8.99 19.03 -2.48
CA ALA A 315 -8.92 20.06 -3.51
C ALA A 315 -9.39 21.45 -3.02
N SER A 316 -10.23 21.50 -1.98
CA SER A 316 -10.73 22.77 -1.41
C SER A 316 -9.75 23.41 -0.43
N LEU A 317 -8.78 22.66 0.10
CA LEU A 317 -7.79 23.19 1.05
C LEU A 317 -6.83 24.15 0.31
N LYS A 318 -6.62 25.33 0.91
CA LYS A 318 -5.67 26.35 0.42
C LYS A 318 -4.45 26.33 1.34
N PHE A 319 -3.29 26.09 0.78
CA PHE A 319 -2.00 26.12 1.49
C PHE A 319 -1.06 27.13 0.85
#